data_8deecc86fffd00001ffc95f534ec5e1f
#
_entry.id   8deecc86fffd00001ffc95f534ec5e1f
#
_cell.length_a   1.000
_cell.length_b   1.000
_cell.length_c   1.000
_cell.angle_alpha   90.00
_cell.angle_beta   90.00
_cell.angle_gamma   90.00
#
_symmetry.space_group_name_H-M   'P 1'
#
loop_
_entity.id
_entity.type
_entity.pdbx_description
1 polymer ?
#
loop_
_entity_poly.entity_id
_entity_poly.type
_entity_poly.pdbx_seq_one_letter_code
_entity_poly.pdbx_strand_id
1 'polypeptide(L)'
;MTGNDTDTDAPSGADPDTDARSGTGHAACHHGEILQGVFLDDRGRRRAGLVTLPMSSLGTRAEFVRRPGAEDVTVLPADRTKALRAATYAMAECATHCQEPLCGGELKLTGNIPVGLGMGSSSSDVIAAVRAVADAFGVLLAPEAVARLAVRAERASDPLMLDGRPLLFAQREGRVLEELGAALPPAVVVGCALGGGRPVDTLALPARGYDDEDVRGYERLRDLLRRAVATADPVLLGHVATESARRGQRVLPHEEFGELTAIAGRVGAVGVQVAHSGNVAGLLFDPAAPDLRGRLRRCSQALTAAGIPTTYTFATNPSPTVTAPRTPDSPSPAASSPTPSKEPPHGRAHRGSDRPPRPDTCRRPAHLPAL
;
A
#
# COMPACT_ATOMS: atom_id res chain seq x y z
N MET A 1 -48.38 49.79 37.71
CA MET A 1 -47.18 50.56 37.54
C MET A 1 -46.02 49.67 37.66
N THR A 2 -45.37 49.66 36.61
CA THR A 2 -44.01 49.27 36.17
C THR A 2 -43.69 47.79 36.23
N GLY A 3 -43.81 47.21 35.05
CA GLY A 3 -43.21 45.93 34.68
C GLY A 3 -41.70 46.03 34.61
N ASN A 4 -41.08 44.91 34.88
CA ASN A 4 -39.62 44.68 34.53
C ASN A 4 -39.52 43.35 33.79
N ASP A 5 -39.52 43.44 32.48
CA ASP A 5 -39.15 42.32 31.57
C ASP A 5 -37.69 42.14 31.70
N THR A 6 -37.26 41.01 32.25
CA THR A 6 -35.91 40.51 32.12
C THR A 6 -35.89 39.48 30.99
N ASP A 7 -35.47 39.96 29.83
CA ASP A 7 -35.11 39.17 28.67
C ASP A 7 -33.85 38.35 29.03
N THR A 8 -34.04 37.06 29.23
CA THR A 8 -32.92 36.10 29.38
C THR A 8 -32.51 35.59 28.01
N ASP A 9 -31.50 36.25 27.47
CA ASP A 9 -30.82 35.82 26.27
C ASP A 9 -30.20 34.43 26.54
N ALA A 10 -30.77 33.40 25.92
CA ALA A 10 -30.20 32.05 25.93
C ALA A 10 -28.95 32.03 25.04
N PRO A 11 -27.83 31.42 25.48
CA PRO A 11 -26.66 31.34 24.63
C PRO A 11 -26.96 30.50 23.40
N SER A 12 -26.78 31.12 22.25
CA SER A 12 -26.79 30.51 20.90
C SER A 12 -26.01 29.20 20.93
N GLY A 13 -26.69 28.10 20.61
CA GLY A 13 -26.07 26.79 20.49
C GLY A 13 -24.93 26.83 19.48
N ALA A 14 -23.75 26.50 19.94
CA ALA A 14 -22.63 26.27 19.07
C ALA A 14 -22.98 25.13 18.09
N ASP A 15 -22.84 25.40 16.81
CA ASP A 15 -23.08 24.44 15.74
C ASP A 15 -22.09 23.26 15.94
N PRO A 16 -22.55 22.03 16.18
CA PRO A 16 -21.67 20.88 16.48
C PRO A 16 -20.75 20.46 15.31
N ASP A 17 -20.90 21.09 14.14
CA ASP A 17 -20.13 20.76 12.95
C ASP A 17 -18.87 21.64 12.74
N THR A 18 -18.68 22.67 13.58
CA THR A 18 -17.58 23.65 13.41
C THR A 18 -16.21 23.14 13.87
N ASP A 19 -16.11 21.97 14.53
CA ASP A 19 -14.84 21.44 15.08
C ASP A 19 -14.45 20.07 14.50
N ALA A 20 -15.10 19.64 13.42
CA ALA A 20 -14.82 18.37 12.76
C ALA A 20 -13.52 18.47 11.95
N ARG A 21 -12.39 18.06 12.54
CA ARG A 21 -11.13 17.94 11.83
C ARG A 21 -11.12 16.66 11.00
N SER A 22 -10.77 16.80 9.71
CA SER A 22 -10.61 15.68 8.78
C SER A 22 -9.14 15.48 8.44
N GLY A 23 -8.78 14.24 8.08
CA GLY A 23 -7.46 13.90 7.61
C GLY A 23 -7.53 12.84 6.52
N THR A 24 -6.46 12.78 5.73
CA THR A 24 -6.31 11.85 4.61
C THR A 24 -5.09 10.98 4.77
N GLY A 25 -5.16 9.76 4.26
CA GLY A 25 -4.05 8.82 4.25
C GLY A 25 -4.01 8.03 2.95
N HIS A 26 -2.82 7.61 2.56
CA HIS A 26 -2.63 6.78 1.39
C HIS A 26 -1.58 5.71 1.68
N ALA A 27 -1.77 4.51 1.11
CA ALA A 27 -0.75 3.48 1.03
C ALA A 27 -0.82 2.79 -0.33
N ALA A 28 0.35 2.56 -0.93
CA ALA A 28 0.48 1.77 -2.14
C ALA A 28 0.27 0.28 -1.84
N CYS A 29 0.34 -0.57 -2.86
CA CYS A 29 0.36 -2.02 -2.72
C CYS A 29 1.73 -2.61 -3.12
N HIS A 30 1.82 -3.93 -3.06
CA HIS A 30 2.91 -4.71 -3.63
C HIS A 30 2.34 -5.84 -4.51
N HIS A 31 3.21 -6.45 -5.32
CA HIS A 31 2.84 -7.60 -6.16
C HIS A 31 3.46 -8.88 -5.58
N GLY A 32 3.06 -9.23 -4.35
CA GLY A 32 3.67 -10.33 -3.61
C GLY A 32 5.13 -10.07 -3.18
N GLU A 33 5.87 -11.14 -2.91
CA GLU A 33 7.20 -11.08 -2.33
C GLU A 33 8.27 -11.63 -3.28
N ILE A 34 9.42 -10.97 -3.32
CA ILE A 34 10.64 -11.48 -3.97
C ILE A 34 11.29 -12.56 -3.10
N LEU A 35 11.25 -12.36 -1.80
CA LEU A 35 11.81 -13.28 -0.81
C LEU A 35 10.93 -13.30 0.42
N GLN A 36 10.55 -14.49 0.89
CA GLN A 36 9.90 -14.65 2.18
C GLN A 36 10.32 -15.98 2.82
N GLY A 37 10.67 -15.93 4.10
CA GLY A 37 11.11 -17.10 4.83
C GLY A 37 11.46 -16.81 6.28
N VAL A 38 12.46 -17.55 6.78
CA VAL A 38 13.01 -17.41 8.13
C VAL A 38 14.44 -16.93 8.05
N PHE A 39 14.77 -15.90 8.84
CA PHE A 39 16.07 -15.23 8.85
C PHE A 39 16.57 -15.06 10.27
N LEU A 40 17.86 -14.83 10.44
CA LEU A 40 18.46 -14.49 11.72
C LEU A 40 18.47 -12.98 11.91
N ASP A 41 18.04 -12.54 13.09
CA ASP A 41 18.20 -11.16 13.52
C ASP A 41 19.66 -10.91 14.01
N ASP A 42 19.97 -9.67 14.39
CA ASP A 42 21.25 -9.23 14.93
C ASP A 42 21.73 -9.98 16.19
N ARG A 43 20.80 -10.67 16.86
CA ARG A 43 21.05 -11.51 18.05
C ARG A 43 21.04 -13.01 17.73
N GLY A 44 21.05 -13.40 16.46
CA GLY A 44 21.00 -14.79 16.02
C GLY A 44 19.64 -15.48 16.24
N ARG A 45 18.56 -14.74 16.51
CA ARG A 45 17.23 -15.32 16.72
C ARG A 45 16.49 -15.43 15.38
N ARG A 46 15.80 -16.53 15.18
CA ARG A 46 14.97 -16.76 14.00
C ARG A 46 13.79 -15.80 13.94
N ARG A 47 13.60 -15.17 12.80
CA ARG A 47 12.49 -14.25 12.49
C ARG A 47 11.87 -14.61 11.16
N ALA A 48 10.55 -14.62 11.11
CA ALA A 48 9.86 -14.59 9.82
C ALA A 48 10.12 -13.23 9.17
N GLY A 49 10.51 -13.22 7.92
CA GLY A 49 10.84 -11.99 7.20
C GLY A 49 10.47 -12.09 5.74
N LEU A 50 10.27 -10.93 5.12
CA LEU A 50 9.93 -10.82 3.71
C LEU A 50 10.55 -9.57 3.05
N VAL A 51 10.70 -9.64 1.73
CA VAL A 51 11.02 -8.53 0.86
C VAL A 51 9.93 -8.46 -0.21
N THR A 52 9.13 -7.40 -0.19
CA THR A 52 8.02 -7.21 -1.13
C THR A 52 8.51 -6.78 -2.51
N LEU A 53 7.70 -7.05 -3.54
CA LEU A 53 7.84 -6.48 -4.88
C LEU A 53 6.93 -5.23 -4.98
N PRO A 54 7.48 -4.00 -4.87
CA PRO A 54 6.66 -2.79 -4.81
C PRO A 54 5.84 -2.58 -6.09
N MET A 55 4.61 -2.10 -5.93
CA MET A 55 3.72 -1.71 -7.02
C MET A 55 2.96 -0.44 -6.64
N SER A 56 3.34 0.69 -7.23
CA SER A 56 2.79 2.02 -6.89
C SER A 56 1.54 2.41 -7.68
N SER A 57 1.15 1.62 -8.70
CA SER A 57 0.01 1.94 -9.57
C SER A 57 -1.35 1.68 -8.92
N LEU A 58 -1.39 0.89 -7.84
CA LEU A 58 -2.58 0.59 -7.06
C LEU A 58 -2.34 0.98 -5.61
N GLY A 59 -3.43 1.21 -4.88
CA GLY A 59 -3.34 1.57 -3.46
C GLY A 59 -4.69 1.80 -2.82
N THR A 60 -4.67 2.09 -1.53
CA THR A 60 -5.82 2.53 -0.75
C THR A 60 -5.65 4.00 -0.36
N ARG A 61 -6.72 4.76 -0.51
CA ARG A 61 -6.90 6.09 0.06
C ARG A 61 -7.89 5.99 1.22
N ALA A 62 -7.56 6.63 2.33
CA ALA A 62 -8.40 6.77 3.50
C ALA A 62 -8.75 8.24 3.73
N GLU A 63 -9.98 8.49 4.15
CA GLU A 63 -10.46 9.76 4.68
C GLU A 63 -10.98 9.50 6.08
N PHE A 64 -10.55 10.26 7.07
CA PHE A 64 -11.01 10.15 8.44
C PHE A 64 -11.57 11.50 8.92
N VAL A 65 -12.80 11.48 9.47
CA VAL A 65 -13.45 12.65 10.04
C VAL A 65 -13.64 12.40 11.53
N ARG A 66 -13.03 13.24 12.37
CA ARG A 66 -13.21 13.20 13.82
C ARG A 66 -14.63 13.63 14.17
N ARG A 67 -15.24 12.96 15.13
CA ARG A 67 -16.57 13.29 15.67
C ARG A 67 -16.45 13.52 17.18
N PRO A 68 -16.21 14.76 17.62
CA PRO A 68 -16.24 15.10 19.04
C PRO A 68 -17.60 14.72 19.64
N GLY A 69 -17.59 14.00 20.76
CA GLY A 69 -18.82 13.51 21.39
C GLY A 69 -19.32 12.14 20.92
N ALA A 70 -18.78 11.57 19.86
CA ALA A 70 -18.94 10.14 19.55
C ALA A 70 -17.90 9.31 20.31
N GLU A 71 -18.27 8.10 20.74
CA GLU A 71 -17.38 7.21 21.47
C GLU A 71 -16.65 6.25 20.52
N ASP A 72 -17.28 5.88 19.41
CA ASP A 72 -16.82 4.84 18.50
C ASP A 72 -16.31 5.36 17.15
N VAL A 73 -15.40 4.59 16.55
CA VAL A 73 -15.01 4.75 15.15
C VAL A 73 -15.85 3.83 14.29
N THR A 74 -16.36 4.34 13.17
CA THR A 74 -17.01 3.55 12.13
C THR A 74 -16.14 3.45 10.89
N VAL A 75 -16.37 2.45 10.04
CA VAL A 75 -15.61 2.25 8.79
C VAL A 75 -16.53 1.94 7.62
N LEU A 76 -16.21 2.51 6.47
CA LEU A 76 -16.83 2.21 5.19
C LEU A 76 -15.74 1.79 4.17
N PRO A 77 -15.86 0.61 3.54
CA PRO A 77 -16.89 -0.44 3.71
C PRO A 77 -16.82 -1.12 5.09
N ALA A 78 -17.97 -1.59 5.59
CA ALA A 78 -18.10 -2.14 6.96
C ALA A 78 -17.32 -3.44 7.22
N ASP A 79 -16.93 -4.16 6.18
CA ASP A 79 -16.12 -5.39 6.23
C ASP A 79 -14.63 -5.12 6.52
N ARG A 80 -14.17 -3.88 6.47
CA ARG A 80 -12.77 -3.47 6.69
C ARG A 80 -12.40 -3.43 8.18
N THR A 81 -12.68 -4.51 8.89
CA THR A 81 -12.53 -4.60 10.37
C THR A 81 -11.10 -4.42 10.86
N LYS A 82 -10.08 -4.78 10.07
CA LYS A 82 -8.66 -4.56 10.42
C LYS A 82 -8.30 -3.08 10.37
N ALA A 83 -8.78 -2.36 9.35
CA ALA A 83 -8.59 -0.91 9.23
C ALA A 83 -9.34 -0.15 10.33
N LEU A 84 -10.54 -0.62 10.71
CA LEU A 84 -11.27 -0.08 11.87
C LEU A 84 -10.42 -0.18 13.15
N ARG A 85 -9.87 -1.37 13.44
CA ARG A 85 -8.99 -1.55 14.62
C ARG A 85 -7.76 -0.64 14.56
N ALA A 86 -7.15 -0.52 13.38
CA ALA A 86 -5.97 0.33 13.18
C ALA A 86 -6.30 1.81 13.44
N ALA A 87 -7.42 2.30 12.93
CA ALA A 87 -7.89 3.66 13.16
C ALA A 87 -8.15 3.91 14.66
N THR A 88 -8.81 2.96 15.35
CA THR A 88 -9.05 3.05 16.80
C THR A 88 -7.73 3.13 17.60
N TYR A 89 -6.74 2.32 17.24
CA TYR A 89 -5.42 2.37 17.91
C TYR A 89 -4.66 3.65 17.60
N ALA A 90 -4.69 4.11 16.35
CA ALA A 90 -4.04 5.35 15.93
C ALA A 90 -4.68 6.56 16.63
N MET A 91 -6.02 6.58 16.75
CA MET A 91 -6.73 7.63 17.44
C MET A 91 -6.35 7.73 18.92
N ALA A 92 -6.29 6.59 19.62
CA ALA A 92 -5.88 6.57 21.02
C ALA A 92 -4.43 7.08 21.21
N GLU A 93 -3.51 6.71 20.30
CA GLU A 93 -2.11 7.16 20.35
C GLU A 93 -2.00 8.65 20.04
N CYS A 94 -2.68 9.15 18.99
CA CYS A 94 -2.64 10.56 18.61
C CYS A 94 -3.33 11.46 19.66
N ALA A 95 -4.47 11.06 20.21
CA ALA A 95 -5.15 11.79 21.28
C ALA A 95 -4.26 11.92 22.52
N THR A 96 -3.57 10.84 22.91
CA THR A 96 -2.62 10.87 24.03
C THR A 96 -1.45 11.82 23.74
N HIS A 97 -0.91 11.77 22.50
CA HIS A 97 0.18 12.67 22.10
C HIS A 97 -0.22 14.15 22.12
N CYS A 98 -1.41 14.46 21.62
CA CYS A 98 -1.95 15.83 21.58
C CYS A 98 -2.51 16.30 22.92
N GLN A 99 -2.62 15.43 23.92
CA GLN A 99 -3.29 15.70 25.19
C GLN A 99 -4.77 16.09 24.98
N GLU A 100 -5.39 15.55 23.94
CA GLU A 100 -6.80 15.75 23.63
C GLU A 100 -7.65 14.59 24.17
N PRO A 101 -8.95 14.82 24.48
CA PRO A 101 -9.84 13.74 24.86
C PRO A 101 -10.03 12.75 23.70
N LEU A 102 -10.28 11.49 24.05
CA LEU A 102 -10.69 10.48 23.05
C LEU A 102 -12.01 10.91 22.42
N CYS A 103 -12.14 10.70 21.12
CA CYS A 103 -13.36 10.95 20.37
C CYS A 103 -13.63 9.77 19.44
N GLY A 104 -14.82 9.69 18.87
CA GLY A 104 -15.13 8.80 17.77
C GLY A 104 -14.77 9.40 16.41
N GLY A 105 -15.14 8.71 15.33
CA GLY A 105 -14.91 9.20 13.99
C GLY A 105 -15.45 8.28 12.90
N GLU A 106 -15.41 8.79 11.68
CA GLU A 106 -15.82 8.07 10.48
C GLU A 106 -14.62 7.87 9.58
N LEU A 107 -14.29 6.60 9.29
CA LEU A 107 -13.25 6.20 8.36
C LEU A 107 -13.87 5.73 7.05
N LYS A 108 -13.49 6.35 5.94
CA LYS A 108 -13.88 5.92 4.60
C LYS A 108 -12.65 5.45 3.83
N LEU A 109 -12.72 4.24 3.28
CA LEU A 109 -11.66 3.66 2.46
C LEU A 109 -12.11 3.55 1.00
N THR A 110 -11.25 3.96 0.11
CA THR A 110 -11.36 3.76 -1.33
C THR A 110 -10.07 3.16 -1.86
N GLY A 111 -10.17 2.05 -2.58
CA GLY A 111 -9.00 1.36 -3.11
C GLY A 111 -9.34 0.56 -4.37
N ASN A 112 -8.30 0.25 -5.13
CA ASN A 112 -8.39 -0.53 -6.36
C ASN A 112 -7.54 -1.81 -6.32
N ILE A 113 -7.09 -2.22 -5.14
CA ILE A 113 -6.28 -3.42 -4.95
C ILE A 113 -7.20 -4.64 -4.88
N PRO A 114 -7.01 -5.67 -5.71
CA PRO A 114 -7.77 -6.91 -5.61
C PRO A 114 -7.58 -7.59 -4.25
N VAL A 115 -8.69 -7.90 -3.58
CA VAL A 115 -8.68 -8.50 -2.23
C VAL A 115 -8.34 -9.98 -2.32
N GLY A 116 -7.47 -10.46 -1.42
CA GLY A 116 -7.18 -11.89 -1.25
C GLY A 116 -6.20 -12.48 -2.26
N LEU A 117 -5.64 -11.70 -3.19
CA LEU A 117 -4.66 -12.18 -4.16
C LEU A 117 -3.21 -12.17 -3.64
N GLY A 118 -2.94 -11.64 -2.45
CA GLY A 118 -1.57 -11.49 -1.93
C GLY A 118 -0.87 -10.22 -2.42
N MET A 119 -1.65 -9.15 -2.66
CA MET A 119 -1.15 -7.85 -3.11
C MET A 119 -1.08 -6.82 -1.98
N GLY A 120 -1.17 -7.22 -0.73
CA GLY A 120 -1.09 -6.33 0.43
C GLY A 120 -2.30 -5.42 0.63
N SER A 121 -3.49 -5.79 0.11
CA SER A 121 -4.71 -4.95 0.24
C SER A 121 -5.07 -4.66 1.69
N SER A 122 -4.94 -5.64 2.59
CA SER A 122 -5.22 -5.46 4.03
C SER A 122 -4.24 -4.46 4.66
N SER A 123 -2.93 -4.64 4.43
CA SER A 123 -1.89 -3.75 4.97
C SER A 123 -2.01 -2.34 4.39
N SER A 124 -2.37 -2.22 3.10
CA SER A 124 -2.64 -0.92 2.48
C SER A 124 -3.82 -0.19 3.15
N ASP A 125 -4.95 -0.89 3.40
CA ASP A 125 -6.11 -0.33 4.09
C ASP A 125 -5.75 0.12 5.52
N VAL A 126 -5.03 -0.72 6.25
CA VAL A 126 -4.59 -0.46 7.64
C VAL A 126 -3.66 0.75 7.72
N ILE A 127 -2.64 0.81 6.85
CA ILE A 127 -1.66 1.90 6.85
C ILE A 127 -2.29 3.22 6.39
N ALA A 128 -3.15 3.18 5.36
CA ALA A 128 -3.89 4.36 4.93
C ALA A 128 -4.79 4.89 6.06
N ALA A 129 -5.47 4.01 6.80
CA ALA A 129 -6.31 4.38 7.95
C ALA A 129 -5.48 5.04 9.07
N VAL A 130 -4.34 4.46 9.46
CA VAL A 130 -3.44 5.05 10.47
C VAL A 130 -2.98 6.44 10.05
N ARG A 131 -2.58 6.62 8.78
CA ARG A 131 -2.14 7.91 8.25
C ARG A 131 -3.26 8.94 8.22
N ALA A 132 -4.49 8.55 7.85
CA ALA A 132 -5.63 9.44 7.82
C ALA A 132 -6.00 9.94 9.23
N VAL A 133 -5.97 9.05 10.22
CA VAL A 133 -6.20 9.44 11.62
C VAL A 133 -5.11 10.39 12.10
N ALA A 134 -3.83 10.07 11.86
CA ALA A 134 -2.72 10.92 12.27
C ALA A 134 -2.82 12.32 11.65
N ASP A 135 -3.17 12.40 10.36
CA ASP A 135 -3.38 13.67 9.64
C ASP A 135 -4.53 14.50 10.26
N ALA A 136 -5.65 13.85 10.64
CA ALA A 136 -6.77 14.52 11.32
C ALA A 136 -6.41 15.08 12.71
N PHE A 137 -5.35 14.58 13.35
CA PHE A 137 -4.78 15.13 14.58
C PHE A 137 -3.63 16.11 14.33
N GLY A 138 -3.20 16.31 13.07
CA GLY A 138 -2.02 17.09 12.72
C GLY A 138 -0.70 16.47 13.22
N VAL A 139 -0.66 15.14 13.34
CA VAL A 139 0.50 14.37 13.83
C VAL A 139 1.17 13.64 12.67
N LEU A 140 2.49 13.76 12.57
CA LEU A 140 3.28 12.94 11.66
C LEU A 140 3.86 11.75 12.43
N LEU A 141 3.30 10.56 12.22
CA LEU A 141 3.80 9.32 12.80
C LEU A 141 5.06 8.85 12.07
N ALA A 142 6.10 8.47 12.82
CA ALA A 142 7.25 7.79 12.26
C ALA A 142 6.83 6.43 11.64
N PRO A 143 7.50 5.96 10.57
CA PRO A 143 7.17 4.68 9.93
C PRO A 143 7.13 3.49 10.90
N GLU A 144 7.99 3.47 11.91
CA GLU A 144 8.04 2.43 12.94
C GLU A 144 6.80 2.45 13.83
N ALA A 145 6.26 3.63 14.13
CA ALA A 145 5.00 3.76 14.88
C ALA A 145 3.82 3.26 14.04
N VAL A 146 3.79 3.61 12.74
CA VAL A 146 2.79 3.08 11.80
C VAL A 146 2.89 1.55 11.71
N ALA A 147 4.09 0.98 11.58
CA ALA A 147 4.31 -0.46 11.53
C ALA A 147 3.82 -1.16 12.79
N ARG A 148 4.11 -0.62 13.97
CA ARG A 148 3.65 -1.16 15.26
C ARG A 148 2.13 -1.15 15.37
N LEU A 149 1.47 -0.07 14.97
CA LEU A 149 0.00 0.03 14.95
C LEU A 149 -0.61 -0.96 13.96
N ALA A 150 -0.02 -1.09 12.76
CA ALA A 150 -0.47 -2.02 11.75
C ALA A 150 -0.37 -3.48 12.22
N VAL A 151 0.76 -3.89 12.76
CA VAL A 151 0.93 -5.26 13.32
C VAL A 151 -0.02 -5.51 14.48
N ARG A 152 -0.26 -4.54 15.35
CA ARG A 152 -1.25 -4.65 16.43
C ARG A 152 -2.67 -4.87 15.87
N ALA A 153 -3.01 -4.25 14.74
CA ALA A 153 -4.34 -4.37 14.13
C ALA A 153 -4.54 -5.67 13.35
N GLU A 154 -3.50 -6.18 12.65
CA GLU A 154 -3.66 -7.30 11.72
C GLU A 154 -2.74 -8.51 12.00
N ARG A 155 -1.91 -8.47 13.07
CA ARG A 155 -0.95 -9.50 13.53
C ARG A 155 0.30 -9.67 12.67
N ALA A 156 0.25 -9.33 11.40
CA ALA A 156 1.38 -9.27 10.49
C ALA A 156 1.03 -8.23 9.42
N SER A 157 1.99 -7.36 9.08
CA SER A 157 1.79 -6.27 8.13
C SER A 157 2.94 -6.21 7.14
N ASP A 158 2.63 -5.86 5.88
CA ASP A 158 3.64 -5.62 4.87
C ASP A 158 4.28 -4.23 5.05
N PRO A 159 5.55 -4.02 4.62
CA PRO A 159 6.31 -2.79 4.89
C PRO A 159 5.89 -1.59 4.00
N LEU A 160 4.60 -1.42 3.71
CA LEU A 160 4.08 -0.38 2.80
C LEU A 160 4.17 1.04 3.37
N MET A 161 4.53 1.18 4.66
CA MET A 161 4.83 2.47 5.29
C MET A 161 6.26 2.96 5.02
N LEU A 162 7.12 2.16 4.41
CA LEU A 162 8.57 2.37 4.28
C LEU A 162 9.00 2.67 2.82
N ASP A 163 8.25 3.48 2.09
CA ASP A 163 8.59 4.13 0.81
C ASP A 163 9.15 3.23 -0.31
N GLY A 164 8.79 1.94 -0.32
CA GLY A 164 9.13 1.01 -1.42
C GLY A 164 10.61 0.64 -1.55
N ARG A 165 11.47 1.00 -0.58
CA ARG A 165 12.87 0.54 -0.55
C ARG A 165 12.93 -0.97 -0.35
N PRO A 166 13.95 -1.67 -0.92
CA PRO A 166 14.12 -3.10 -0.68
C PRO A 166 14.61 -3.34 0.75
N LEU A 167 13.68 -3.76 1.59
CA LEU A 167 13.90 -4.02 3.00
C LEU A 167 13.59 -5.48 3.32
N LEU A 168 14.47 -6.15 4.06
CA LEU A 168 14.09 -7.38 4.74
C LEU A 168 13.34 -6.99 6.02
N PHE A 169 12.05 -7.28 6.05
CA PHE A 169 11.13 -6.82 7.08
C PHE A 169 10.53 -7.97 7.87
N ALA A 170 10.60 -7.91 9.18
CA ALA A 170 9.95 -8.84 10.08
C ALA A 170 8.48 -8.45 10.24
N GLN A 171 7.61 -9.01 9.40
CA GLN A 171 6.20 -8.61 9.27
C GLN A 171 5.35 -8.86 10.52
N ARG A 172 5.78 -9.75 11.41
CA ARG A 172 5.07 -10.03 12.67
C ARG A 172 5.52 -9.14 13.82
N GLU A 173 6.74 -8.62 13.74
CA GLU A 173 7.32 -7.71 14.73
C GLU A 173 7.20 -6.25 14.31
N GLY A 174 6.87 -5.96 13.06
CA GLY A 174 6.76 -4.61 12.53
C GLY A 174 8.10 -3.87 12.48
N ARG A 175 9.22 -4.57 12.19
CA ARG A 175 10.54 -3.96 12.18
C ARG A 175 11.41 -4.38 10.99
N VAL A 176 12.27 -3.49 10.57
CA VAL A 176 13.29 -3.78 9.56
C VAL A 176 14.37 -4.68 10.18
N LEU A 177 14.69 -5.78 9.51
CA LEU A 177 15.84 -6.63 9.83
C LEU A 177 17.09 -6.15 9.10
N GLU A 178 16.91 -5.61 7.87
CA GLU A 178 18.00 -5.13 7.04
C GLU A 178 17.52 -4.21 5.92
N GLU A 179 18.27 -3.14 5.67
CA GLU A 179 18.15 -2.33 4.45
C GLU A 179 19.06 -2.91 3.37
N LEU A 180 18.48 -3.42 2.28
CA LEU A 180 19.25 -4.09 1.22
C LEU A 180 19.85 -3.11 0.21
N GLY A 181 19.35 -1.88 0.15
CA GLY A 181 19.84 -0.82 -0.74
C GLY A 181 18.75 0.19 -1.12
N ALA A 182 19.05 1.04 -2.09
CA ALA A 182 18.14 2.13 -2.49
C ALA A 182 16.96 1.65 -3.35
N ALA A 183 17.17 0.65 -4.21
CA ALA A 183 16.15 0.14 -5.11
C ALA A 183 16.40 -1.33 -5.46
N LEU A 184 15.34 -2.07 -5.80
CA LEU A 184 15.48 -3.40 -6.41
C LEU A 184 16.14 -3.29 -7.81
N PRO A 185 16.83 -4.33 -8.29
CA PRO A 185 17.23 -4.41 -9.68
C PRO A 185 16.05 -4.10 -10.62
N PRO A 186 16.31 -3.41 -11.75
CA PRO A 186 15.26 -3.11 -12.70
C PRO A 186 14.70 -4.39 -13.33
N ALA A 187 13.39 -4.55 -13.30
CA ALA A 187 12.72 -5.67 -13.93
C ALA A 187 11.36 -5.23 -14.50
N VAL A 188 10.92 -5.87 -15.59
CA VAL A 188 9.55 -5.80 -16.08
C VAL A 188 8.83 -7.07 -15.65
N VAL A 189 7.67 -6.92 -15.04
CA VAL A 189 6.87 -8.02 -14.50
C VAL A 189 5.62 -8.21 -15.34
N VAL A 190 5.37 -9.43 -15.79
CA VAL A 190 4.06 -9.85 -16.32
C VAL A 190 3.36 -10.60 -15.21
N GLY A 191 2.40 -9.94 -14.57
CA GLY A 191 1.62 -10.50 -13.48
C GLY A 191 0.53 -11.45 -13.97
N CYS A 192 0.23 -12.45 -13.14
CA CYS A 192 -0.85 -13.41 -13.37
C CYS A 192 -1.46 -13.87 -12.04
N ALA A 193 -2.61 -14.55 -12.12
CA ALA A 193 -3.32 -15.10 -10.96
C ALA A 193 -3.35 -16.62 -11.05
N LEU A 194 -2.86 -17.30 -10.02
CA LEU A 194 -2.90 -18.75 -9.86
C LEU A 194 -4.18 -19.18 -9.14
N GLY A 195 -4.48 -20.48 -9.12
CA GLY A 195 -5.66 -21.03 -8.45
C GLY A 195 -6.98 -20.44 -8.95
N GLY A 196 -7.04 -20.00 -10.21
CA GLY A 196 -8.20 -19.31 -10.79
C GLY A 196 -8.50 -17.95 -10.15
N GLY A 197 -7.52 -17.31 -9.49
CA GLY A 197 -7.69 -16.00 -8.84
C GLY A 197 -8.56 -16.03 -7.58
N ARG A 198 -8.80 -17.20 -6.98
CA ARG A 198 -9.61 -17.33 -5.76
C ARG A 198 -8.86 -16.76 -4.56
N PRO A 199 -9.51 -15.95 -3.69
CA PRO A 199 -8.87 -15.44 -2.50
C PRO A 199 -8.34 -16.56 -1.59
N VAL A 200 -7.16 -16.33 -0.98
CA VAL A 200 -6.56 -17.24 0.01
C VAL A 200 -6.86 -16.73 1.41
N ASP A 201 -7.38 -17.60 2.28
CA ASP A 201 -7.45 -17.31 3.71
C ASP A 201 -6.09 -17.55 4.36
N THR A 202 -5.34 -16.49 4.54
CA THR A 202 -3.99 -16.54 5.13
C THR A 202 -3.97 -16.98 6.59
N LEU A 203 -5.11 -16.88 7.30
CA LEU A 203 -5.23 -17.34 8.70
C LEU A 203 -5.38 -18.86 8.78
N ALA A 204 -5.89 -19.49 7.72
CA ALA A 204 -6.01 -20.93 7.61
C ALA A 204 -4.71 -21.64 7.20
N LEU A 205 -3.68 -20.90 6.79
CA LEU A 205 -2.40 -21.49 6.41
C LEU A 205 -1.70 -22.12 7.61
N PRO A 206 -1.16 -23.34 7.46
CA PRO A 206 -0.52 -24.05 8.58
C PRO A 206 0.72 -23.28 9.07
N ALA A 207 0.84 -23.19 10.40
CA ALA A 207 2.09 -22.72 11.01
C ALA A 207 3.16 -23.78 10.75
N ARG A 208 4.18 -23.44 9.96
CA ARG A 208 5.29 -24.35 9.67
C ARG A 208 6.48 -24.07 10.59
N GLY A 209 7.02 -25.15 11.17
CA GLY A 209 8.36 -25.11 11.75
C GLY A 209 9.41 -25.04 10.65
N TYR A 210 10.42 -24.18 10.81
CA TYR A 210 11.61 -24.13 9.97
C TYR A 210 12.77 -24.80 10.72
N ASP A 211 13.48 -25.70 10.06
CA ASP A 211 14.69 -26.31 10.60
C ASP A 211 15.95 -25.48 10.28
N ASP A 212 17.11 -25.97 10.71
CA ASP A 212 18.39 -25.27 10.48
C ASP A 212 18.78 -25.25 9.01
N GLU A 213 18.34 -26.21 8.20
CA GLU A 213 18.59 -26.24 6.77
C GLU A 213 17.76 -25.19 6.04
N ASP A 214 16.51 -25.01 6.44
CA ASP A 214 15.63 -23.93 5.97
C ASP A 214 16.28 -22.58 6.26
N VAL A 215 16.74 -22.35 7.50
CA VAL A 215 17.40 -21.10 7.89
C VAL A 215 18.63 -20.84 6.99
N ARG A 216 19.53 -21.82 6.90
CA ARG A 216 20.71 -21.69 6.02
C ARG A 216 20.34 -21.44 4.56
N GLY A 217 19.25 -22.05 4.10
CA GLY A 217 18.74 -21.84 2.75
C GLY A 217 18.27 -20.43 2.50
N TYR A 218 17.50 -19.86 3.44
CA TYR A 218 17.01 -18.48 3.33
C TYR A 218 18.11 -17.44 3.53
N GLU A 219 19.09 -17.69 4.41
CA GLU A 219 20.25 -16.80 4.55
C GLU A 219 21.09 -16.77 3.25
N ARG A 220 21.27 -17.90 2.56
CA ARG A 220 21.90 -17.90 1.21
C ARG A 220 21.12 -17.06 0.20
N LEU A 221 19.77 -17.12 0.22
CA LEU A 221 18.95 -16.28 -0.65
C LEU A 221 19.04 -14.80 -0.29
N ARG A 222 19.13 -14.47 1.01
CA ARG A 222 19.39 -13.12 1.49
C ARG A 222 20.71 -12.57 0.96
N ASP A 223 21.80 -13.35 1.01
CA ASP A 223 23.10 -12.96 0.49
C ASP A 223 23.08 -12.75 -1.04
N LEU A 224 22.36 -13.62 -1.77
CA LEU A 224 22.18 -13.44 -3.21
C LEU A 224 21.35 -12.18 -3.51
N LEU A 225 20.32 -11.87 -2.73
CA LEU A 225 19.53 -10.67 -2.92
C LEU A 225 20.33 -9.40 -2.63
N ARG A 226 21.18 -9.38 -1.59
CA ARG A 226 22.14 -8.28 -1.34
C ARG A 226 23.04 -8.03 -2.57
N ARG A 227 23.56 -9.11 -3.15
CA ARG A 227 24.39 -9.00 -4.36
C ARG A 227 23.57 -8.48 -5.54
N ALA A 228 22.37 -9.02 -5.77
CA ALA A 228 21.49 -8.56 -6.84
C ALA A 228 21.22 -7.05 -6.73
N VAL A 229 20.90 -6.57 -5.54
CA VAL A 229 20.66 -5.13 -5.28
C VAL A 229 21.93 -4.30 -5.48
N ALA A 230 23.07 -4.75 -4.94
CA ALA A 230 24.35 -4.03 -5.05
C ALA A 230 24.86 -3.91 -6.49
N THR A 231 24.57 -4.90 -7.34
CA THR A 231 25.01 -4.94 -8.74
C THR A 231 23.90 -4.58 -9.74
N ALA A 232 22.69 -4.24 -9.24
CA ALA A 232 21.49 -4.01 -10.05
C ALA A 232 21.21 -5.15 -11.06
N ASP A 233 21.43 -6.41 -10.64
CA ASP A 233 21.38 -7.61 -11.50
C ASP A 233 19.96 -8.23 -11.50
N PRO A 234 19.17 -8.08 -12.58
CA PRO A 234 17.83 -8.66 -12.68
C PRO A 234 17.84 -10.19 -12.78
N VAL A 235 18.94 -10.82 -13.23
CA VAL A 235 19.03 -12.28 -13.33
C VAL A 235 19.17 -12.88 -11.94
N LEU A 236 20.02 -12.31 -11.09
CA LEU A 236 20.12 -12.71 -9.68
C LEU A 236 18.82 -12.47 -8.93
N LEU A 237 18.13 -11.33 -9.17
CA LEU A 237 16.80 -11.07 -8.59
C LEU A 237 15.80 -12.16 -8.97
N GLY A 238 15.74 -12.51 -10.26
CA GLY A 238 14.86 -13.55 -10.77
C GLY A 238 15.15 -14.93 -10.18
N HIS A 239 16.45 -15.26 -10.01
CA HIS A 239 16.86 -16.49 -9.35
C HIS A 239 16.39 -16.55 -7.88
N VAL A 240 16.59 -15.49 -7.11
CA VAL A 240 16.14 -15.40 -5.73
C VAL A 240 14.61 -15.54 -5.63
N ALA A 241 13.86 -14.82 -6.47
CA ALA A 241 12.42 -14.89 -6.51
C ALA A 241 11.92 -16.31 -6.83
N THR A 242 12.50 -16.96 -7.82
CA THR A 242 12.11 -18.33 -8.21
C THR A 242 12.40 -19.35 -7.10
N GLU A 243 13.55 -19.26 -6.46
CA GLU A 243 13.91 -20.19 -5.39
C GLU A 243 13.06 -19.93 -4.12
N SER A 244 12.76 -18.67 -3.81
CA SER A 244 11.81 -18.30 -2.76
C SER A 244 10.42 -18.88 -3.04
N ALA A 245 9.90 -18.69 -4.26
CA ALA A 245 8.62 -19.23 -4.71
C ALA A 245 8.56 -20.76 -4.61
N ARG A 246 9.63 -21.46 -5.04
CA ARG A 246 9.73 -22.92 -4.94
C ARG A 246 9.65 -23.40 -3.50
N ARG A 247 10.31 -22.73 -2.57
CA ARG A 247 10.22 -23.02 -1.13
C ARG A 247 8.84 -22.73 -0.59
N GLY A 248 8.19 -21.67 -1.06
CA GLY A 248 6.82 -21.29 -0.73
C GLY A 248 5.78 -22.35 -1.07
N GLN A 249 6.00 -23.16 -2.15
CA GLN A 249 5.10 -24.24 -2.54
C GLN A 249 4.93 -25.31 -1.45
N ARG A 250 5.80 -25.38 -0.47
CA ARG A 250 5.67 -26.28 0.67
C ARG A 250 4.62 -25.78 1.70
N VAL A 251 4.23 -24.50 1.66
CA VAL A 251 3.26 -23.87 2.55
C VAL A 251 1.94 -23.64 1.80
N LEU A 252 2.02 -23.06 0.62
CA LEU A 252 0.88 -22.80 -0.26
C LEU A 252 1.20 -23.36 -1.65
N PRO A 253 0.88 -24.63 -1.92
CA PRO A 253 1.12 -25.24 -3.23
C PRO A 253 0.15 -24.71 -4.28
N HIS A 254 0.67 -24.45 -5.47
CA HIS A 254 -0.09 -24.08 -6.66
C HIS A 254 0.17 -25.11 -7.75
N GLU A 255 -0.88 -25.70 -8.29
CA GLU A 255 -0.79 -26.72 -9.35
C GLU A 255 -0.12 -26.17 -10.61
N GLU A 256 -0.34 -24.89 -10.91
CA GLU A 256 0.19 -24.19 -12.08
C GLU A 256 1.69 -23.82 -11.95
N PHE A 257 2.33 -23.98 -10.78
CA PHE A 257 3.70 -23.53 -10.56
C PHE A 257 4.71 -24.19 -11.51
N GLY A 258 4.54 -25.47 -11.80
CA GLY A 258 5.36 -26.20 -12.76
C GLY A 258 5.27 -25.62 -14.17
N GLU A 259 4.05 -25.39 -14.66
CA GLU A 259 3.81 -24.79 -15.97
C GLU A 259 4.30 -23.34 -16.02
N LEU A 260 4.10 -22.55 -14.96
CA LEU A 260 4.57 -21.17 -14.86
C LEU A 260 6.09 -21.09 -15.02
N THR A 261 6.86 -21.99 -14.37
CA THR A 261 8.31 -22.06 -14.49
C THR A 261 8.75 -22.53 -15.87
N ALA A 262 8.02 -23.46 -16.50
CA ALA A 262 8.27 -23.87 -17.87
C ALA A 262 8.02 -22.75 -18.88
N ILE A 263 6.94 -21.99 -18.72
CA ILE A 263 6.67 -20.78 -19.52
C ILE A 263 7.81 -19.79 -19.36
N ALA A 264 8.26 -19.50 -18.13
CA ALA A 264 9.36 -18.57 -17.88
C ALA A 264 10.62 -18.94 -18.69
N GLY A 265 11.01 -20.22 -18.70
CA GLY A 265 12.13 -20.69 -19.49
C GLY A 265 11.93 -20.50 -21.00
N ARG A 266 10.74 -20.86 -21.53
CA ARG A 266 10.45 -20.75 -22.98
C ARG A 266 10.44 -19.31 -23.50
N VAL A 267 10.00 -18.35 -22.68
CA VAL A 267 9.89 -16.94 -23.10
C VAL A 267 11.10 -16.11 -22.73
N GLY A 268 12.08 -16.69 -22.04
CA GLY A 268 13.31 -16.03 -21.61
C GLY A 268 13.08 -15.02 -20.50
N ALA A 269 12.18 -15.32 -19.56
CA ALA A 269 12.07 -14.61 -18.29
C ALA A 269 13.28 -14.95 -17.41
N VAL A 270 13.73 -13.99 -16.58
CA VAL A 270 14.86 -14.19 -15.65
C VAL A 270 14.43 -14.92 -14.38
N GLY A 271 13.12 -14.99 -14.08
CA GLY A 271 12.59 -15.71 -12.94
C GLY A 271 11.09 -15.59 -12.77
N VAL A 272 10.61 -16.27 -11.73
CA VAL A 272 9.19 -16.31 -11.33
C VAL A 272 9.07 -15.85 -9.89
N GLN A 273 8.13 -14.95 -9.62
CA GLN A 273 7.72 -14.56 -8.28
C GLN A 273 6.33 -15.13 -8.01
N VAL A 274 6.09 -15.61 -6.79
CA VAL A 274 4.76 -16.06 -6.32
C VAL A 274 4.55 -15.53 -4.92
N ALA A 275 3.38 -14.94 -4.66
CA ALA A 275 3.01 -14.50 -3.32
C ALA A 275 2.91 -15.70 -2.36
N HIS A 276 3.43 -15.54 -1.15
CA HIS A 276 3.42 -16.60 -0.13
C HIS A 276 2.11 -16.61 0.68
N SER A 277 1.30 -15.59 0.52
CA SER A 277 0.02 -15.42 1.22
C SER A 277 -1.16 -15.19 0.26
N GLY A 278 -1.00 -15.53 -1.01
CA GLY A 278 -2.02 -15.31 -2.03
C GLY A 278 -1.69 -15.98 -3.36
N ASN A 279 -2.52 -15.70 -4.35
CA ASN A 279 -2.46 -16.34 -5.66
C ASN A 279 -1.84 -15.44 -6.74
N VAL A 280 -1.33 -14.25 -6.40
CA VAL A 280 -0.64 -13.43 -7.40
C VAL A 280 0.75 -13.99 -7.66
N ALA A 281 1.10 -14.07 -8.94
CA ALA A 281 2.41 -14.47 -9.40
C ALA A 281 2.88 -13.56 -10.54
N GLY A 282 4.18 -13.56 -10.85
CA GLY A 282 4.73 -12.75 -11.91
C GLY A 282 5.95 -13.39 -12.54
N LEU A 283 6.08 -13.22 -13.86
CA LEU A 283 7.30 -13.55 -14.61
C LEU A 283 8.14 -12.27 -14.74
N LEU A 284 9.38 -12.34 -14.31
CA LEU A 284 10.31 -11.22 -14.30
C LEU A 284 11.15 -11.24 -15.58
N PHE A 285 11.34 -10.07 -16.18
CA PHE A 285 12.15 -9.88 -17.38
C PHE A 285 13.19 -8.80 -17.14
N ASP A 286 14.39 -9.03 -17.65
CA ASP A 286 15.41 -7.99 -17.75
C ASP A 286 14.94 -6.92 -18.75
N PRO A 287 14.82 -5.64 -18.35
CA PRO A 287 14.42 -4.57 -19.27
C PRO A 287 15.43 -4.35 -20.41
N ALA A 288 16.69 -4.75 -20.25
CA ALA A 288 17.72 -4.69 -21.28
C ALA A 288 17.73 -5.91 -22.21
N ALA A 289 16.88 -6.91 -21.98
CA ALA A 289 16.85 -8.11 -22.80
C ALA A 289 16.49 -7.80 -24.26
N PRO A 290 17.17 -8.45 -25.25
CA PRO A 290 16.81 -8.29 -26.66
C PRO A 290 15.37 -8.78 -26.89
N ASP A 291 14.65 -8.08 -27.79
CA ASP A 291 13.25 -8.39 -28.12
C ASP A 291 12.30 -8.45 -26.89
N LEU A 292 12.50 -7.59 -25.91
CA LEU A 292 11.67 -7.57 -24.70
C LEU A 292 10.16 -7.54 -25.04
N ARG A 293 9.73 -6.67 -25.95
CA ARG A 293 8.32 -6.57 -26.36
C ARG A 293 7.77 -7.89 -26.93
N GLY A 294 8.59 -8.59 -27.71
CA GLY A 294 8.24 -9.91 -28.25
C GLY A 294 8.14 -10.96 -27.15
N ARG A 295 9.08 -10.95 -26.19
CA ARG A 295 9.07 -11.85 -25.02
C ARG A 295 7.82 -11.63 -24.16
N LEU A 296 7.46 -10.38 -23.84
CA LEU A 296 6.26 -10.05 -23.06
C LEU A 296 4.98 -10.53 -23.77
N ARG A 297 4.88 -10.32 -25.08
CA ARG A 297 3.75 -10.80 -25.88
C ARG A 297 3.62 -12.34 -25.86
N ARG A 298 4.75 -13.06 -26.11
CA ARG A 298 4.78 -14.54 -26.03
C ARG A 298 4.43 -15.03 -24.63
N CYS A 299 4.88 -14.32 -23.59
CA CYS A 299 4.51 -14.63 -22.21
C CYS A 299 3.00 -14.55 -21.99
N SER A 300 2.36 -13.45 -22.33
CA SER A 300 0.90 -13.29 -22.19
C SER A 300 0.14 -14.36 -22.99
N GLN A 301 0.58 -14.66 -24.22
CA GLN A 301 -0.03 -15.72 -25.04
C GLN A 301 0.14 -17.12 -24.40
N ALA A 302 1.31 -17.44 -23.87
CA ALA A 302 1.57 -18.71 -23.22
C ALA A 302 0.77 -18.88 -21.92
N LEU A 303 0.65 -17.82 -21.11
CA LEU A 303 -0.19 -17.82 -19.91
C LEU A 303 -1.66 -18.03 -20.27
N THR A 304 -2.18 -17.33 -21.28
CA THR A 304 -3.56 -17.51 -21.77
C THR A 304 -3.79 -18.94 -22.27
N ALA A 305 -2.86 -19.51 -23.05
CA ALA A 305 -2.95 -20.88 -23.55
C ALA A 305 -2.94 -21.93 -22.42
N ALA A 306 -2.25 -21.64 -21.32
CA ALA A 306 -2.24 -22.46 -20.11
C ALA A 306 -3.44 -22.23 -19.18
N GLY A 307 -4.39 -21.36 -19.53
CA GLY A 307 -5.53 -21.01 -18.69
C GLY A 307 -5.18 -20.18 -17.45
N ILE A 308 -3.98 -19.55 -17.41
CA ILE A 308 -3.52 -18.71 -16.31
C ILE A 308 -3.85 -17.25 -16.66
N PRO A 309 -4.80 -16.61 -15.93
CA PRO A 309 -5.18 -15.22 -16.21
C PRO A 309 -4.02 -14.25 -15.98
N THR A 310 -3.74 -13.40 -16.97
CA THR A 310 -2.82 -12.27 -16.77
C THR A 310 -3.50 -11.15 -15.98
N THR A 311 -2.73 -10.43 -15.15
CA THR A 311 -3.20 -9.31 -14.35
C THR A 311 -2.59 -8.00 -14.82
N TYR A 312 -1.45 -7.61 -14.28
CA TYR A 312 -0.78 -6.34 -14.54
C TYR A 312 0.58 -6.55 -15.21
N THR A 313 0.97 -5.62 -16.09
CA THR A 313 2.36 -5.53 -16.56
C THR A 313 2.93 -4.21 -16.06
N PHE A 314 4.02 -4.25 -15.31
CA PHE A 314 4.63 -3.08 -14.69
C PHE A 314 6.15 -3.22 -14.59
N ALA A 315 6.85 -2.10 -14.34
CA ALA A 315 8.28 -2.09 -14.06
C ALA A 315 8.54 -1.84 -12.58
N THR A 316 9.56 -2.47 -12.00
CA THR A 316 9.94 -2.29 -10.58
C THR A 316 10.44 -0.87 -10.30
N ASN A 317 11.14 -0.27 -11.27
CA ASN A 317 11.60 1.11 -11.22
C ASN A 317 11.11 1.80 -12.49
N PRO A 318 9.96 2.48 -12.49
CA PRO A 318 9.53 3.23 -13.66
C PRO A 318 10.52 4.37 -13.90
N SER A 319 11.34 4.26 -14.95
CA SER A 319 12.03 5.43 -15.49
C SER A 319 10.97 6.46 -15.88
N PRO A 320 11.20 7.78 -15.69
CA PRO A 320 10.17 8.82 -15.90
C PRO A 320 9.65 8.93 -17.33
N THR A 321 10.01 8.03 -18.25
CA THR A 321 9.74 8.13 -19.69
C THR A 321 8.91 7.00 -20.30
N VAL A 322 8.32 6.07 -19.53
CA VAL A 322 7.41 5.06 -20.11
C VAL A 322 5.97 5.44 -19.78
N THR A 323 5.36 6.19 -20.67
CA THR A 323 3.90 6.43 -20.70
C THR A 323 3.19 5.08 -20.75
N ALA A 324 2.29 4.84 -19.79
CA ALA A 324 1.48 3.63 -19.72
C ALA A 324 0.76 3.38 -21.05
N PRO A 325 0.63 2.12 -21.51
CA PRO A 325 -0.22 1.83 -22.66
C PRO A 325 -1.66 2.18 -22.31
N ARG A 326 -2.27 3.00 -23.17
CA ARG A 326 -3.70 3.33 -23.12
C ARG A 326 -4.50 2.04 -23.13
N THR A 327 -5.39 1.88 -22.16
CA THR A 327 -6.48 0.90 -22.24
C THR A 327 -7.34 1.25 -23.45
N PRO A 328 -7.75 0.28 -24.29
CA PRO A 328 -8.66 0.56 -25.38
C PRO A 328 -10.08 0.86 -24.85
N ASP A 329 -10.58 2.00 -25.29
CA ASP A 329 -11.98 2.42 -25.41
C ASP A 329 -12.97 2.18 -24.27
N SER A 330 -13.15 3.22 -23.47
CA SER A 330 -14.49 3.59 -22.98
C SER A 330 -15.05 4.66 -23.95
N PRO A 331 -16.31 4.58 -24.40
CA PRO A 331 -16.87 5.52 -25.36
C PRO A 331 -17.03 6.92 -24.76
N SER A 332 -16.51 7.90 -25.47
CA SER A 332 -16.63 9.33 -25.20
C SER A 332 -18.09 9.77 -25.22
N PRO A 333 -18.59 10.56 -24.23
CA PRO A 333 -19.89 11.20 -24.39
C PRO A 333 -19.81 12.32 -25.42
N ALA A 334 -20.79 12.33 -26.31
CA ALA A 334 -20.92 13.25 -27.44
C ALA A 334 -20.86 14.72 -27.02
N ALA A 335 -20.04 15.48 -27.75
CA ALA A 335 -19.97 16.93 -27.68
C ALA A 335 -21.27 17.57 -28.16
N SER A 336 -21.93 18.32 -27.28
CA SER A 336 -22.97 19.27 -27.64
C SER A 336 -22.33 20.62 -27.95
N SER A 337 -22.63 21.14 -29.14
CA SER A 337 -22.14 22.39 -29.70
C SER A 337 -22.61 23.65 -28.95
N PRO A 338 -21.84 24.73 -28.86
CA PRO A 338 -22.29 25.98 -28.27
C PRO A 338 -22.91 26.91 -29.31
N THR A 339 -24.05 27.48 -28.96
CA THR A 339 -24.66 28.63 -29.70
C THR A 339 -24.12 29.95 -29.15
N PRO A 340 -23.93 30.99 -30.00
CA PRO A 340 -23.29 32.23 -29.58
C PRO A 340 -24.28 33.30 -29.08
N SER A 341 -23.92 34.07 -28.07
CA SER A 341 -24.62 35.33 -27.73
C SER A 341 -23.68 36.42 -27.20
N LYS A 342 -23.51 37.41 -28.02
CA LYS A 342 -23.49 38.87 -27.84
C LYS A 342 -22.86 39.49 -26.56
N GLU A 343 -21.76 40.22 -26.79
CA GLU A 343 -21.30 41.41 -26.07
C GLU A 343 -22.14 42.66 -26.43
N PRO A 344 -21.86 43.86 -25.86
CA PRO A 344 -21.36 44.45 -24.62
C PRO A 344 -22.27 45.58 -24.04
N PRO A 345 -21.88 46.72 -23.34
CA PRO A 345 -20.60 47.34 -23.13
C PRO A 345 -20.32 47.98 -21.72
N HIS A 346 -19.04 48.28 -21.47
CA HIS A 346 -18.37 49.32 -20.68
C HIS A 346 -19.03 50.04 -19.47
N GLY A 347 -18.28 50.05 -18.36
CA GLY A 347 -18.45 51.02 -17.26
C GLY A 347 -17.23 51.03 -16.32
N ARG A 348 -16.63 52.22 -16.20
CA ARG A 348 -15.37 52.61 -15.54
C ARG A 348 -15.37 52.48 -13.99
N ALA A 349 -14.20 52.10 -13.47
CA ALA A 349 -13.41 52.64 -12.36
C ALA A 349 -14.09 52.97 -11.02
N HIS A 350 -13.61 52.41 -9.90
CA HIS A 350 -12.92 53.22 -8.88
C HIS A 350 -12.13 52.31 -7.88
N ARG A 351 -11.02 52.86 -7.39
CA ARG A 351 -10.03 52.35 -6.44
C ARG A 351 -10.65 52.18 -5.03
N GLY A 352 -10.12 51.17 -4.31
CA GLY A 352 -10.33 51.06 -2.86
C GLY A 352 -9.46 49.91 -2.35
N SER A 353 -8.33 50.27 -1.77
CA SER A 353 -7.45 49.40 -0.99
C SER A 353 -8.15 49.09 0.31
N ASP A 354 -8.26 47.79 0.67
CA ASP A 354 -8.16 47.37 2.07
C ASP A 354 -7.94 45.85 2.08
N ARG A 355 -6.82 45.48 2.58
CA ARG A 355 -6.37 44.10 2.76
C ARG A 355 -6.47 43.78 4.25
N PRO A 356 -7.35 42.84 4.69
CA PRO A 356 -7.30 42.37 6.06
C PRO A 356 -6.10 41.43 6.26
N PRO A 357 -5.55 41.37 7.50
CA PRO A 357 -4.34 40.62 7.80
C PRO A 357 -4.62 39.10 7.79
N ARG A 358 -3.65 38.35 7.28
CA ARG A 358 -3.60 36.87 7.36
C ARG A 358 -3.40 36.45 8.83
N PRO A 359 -4.12 35.45 9.33
CA PRO A 359 -3.70 34.78 10.56
C PRO A 359 -2.53 33.84 10.24
N ASP A 360 -1.39 34.14 10.85
CA ASP A 360 -0.22 33.30 10.95
C ASP A 360 -0.53 32.15 11.90
N THR A 361 -0.78 30.94 11.40
CA THR A 361 -0.63 29.72 12.20
C THR A 361 -0.33 28.53 11.28
N CYS A 362 0.84 28.53 10.65
CA CYS A 362 1.42 27.31 10.14
C CYS A 362 2.13 26.59 11.32
N ARG A 363 1.39 25.85 12.13
CA ARG A 363 1.97 24.88 13.06
C ARG A 363 2.59 23.75 12.24
N ARG A 364 3.89 23.62 12.32
CA ARG A 364 4.60 22.45 11.79
C ARG A 364 4.04 21.20 12.47
N PRO A 365 3.76 20.11 11.73
CA PRO A 365 3.34 18.85 12.36
C PRO A 365 4.41 18.37 13.36
N ALA A 366 3.97 17.86 14.51
CA ALA A 366 4.84 17.29 15.52
C ALA A 366 5.27 15.88 15.12
N HIS A 367 6.57 15.57 15.27
CA HIS A 367 7.11 14.24 15.07
C HIS A 367 7.00 13.42 16.35
N LEU A 368 6.40 12.22 16.26
CA LEU A 368 6.43 11.23 17.33
C LEU A 368 7.71 10.41 17.24
N PRO A 369 8.46 10.21 18.35
CA PRO A 369 9.63 9.34 18.36
C PRO A 369 9.23 7.87 18.15
N ALA A 370 10.14 7.10 17.57
CA ALA A 370 10.05 5.64 17.56
C ALA A 370 10.28 5.12 18.99
N LEU A 371 9.36 4.32 19.51
CA LEU A 371 9.48 3.58 20.77
C LEU A 371 9.99 2.16 20.54
#